data_f3e4bbfae92478dafc5e9ebd0310a393
#
_entry.id   f3e4bbfae92478dafc5e9ebd0310a393
#
_cell.length_a   1.000
_cell.length_b   1.000
_cell.length_c   1.000
_cell.angle_alpha   90.00
_cell.angle_beta   90.00
_cell.angle_gamma   90.00
#
_symmetry.space_group_name_H-M   'P 1'
#
loop_
_entity.id
_entity.type
_entity.pdbx_description
1 polymer ?
#
loop_
_entity_poly.entity_id
_entity_poly.type
_entity_poly.pdbx_seq_one_letter_code
_entity_poly.pdbx_strand_id
1 'polypeptide(L)'
;MTPVGPDLRRPSVRHLVAAGLLGFVLGAFTVASLGTMTGRPATIAIGDTRSIDEPTNAVVEAPAATSGRTGIIPKTAPEAKDLEARNLLVPVQGIESDKLVRSFHDIRSGSREHEAIDILAPTGTPVVAVEDGSVAKLFVSKAGGNTIYQFDPGREYSYYYAHLDRYAEGLKEGAAVRRGQVIGYVGVSGNAPKNTPHLHFAVFRLTPEKQWWTGTPVDPYDILR
;
A
#
# COMPACT_ATOMS: atom_id res chain seq x y z
N MET A 1 35.45 37.13 47.93
CA MET A 1 34.03 36.86 48.23
C MET A 1 33.44 36.21 47.01
N THR A 2 33.37 34.90 47.02
CA THR A 2 32.75 34.08 45.96
C THR A 2 31.46 33.48 46.52
N PRO A 3 30.32 33.59 45.87
CA PRO A 3 29.13 32.87 46.28
C PRO A 3 29.12 31.46 45.71
N VAL A 4 28.85 30.50 46.55
CA VAL A 4 28.62 29.08 46.32
C VAL A 4 27.24 28.89 45.70
N GLY A 5 27.17 28.20 44.58
CA GLY A 5 25.90 27.78 43.93
C GLY A 5 25.40 26.44 44.50
N PRO A 6 24.08 26.15 44.41
CA PRO A 6 23.50 24.98 45.06
C PRO A 6 23.66 23.69 44.27
N ASP A 7 23.97 22.63 45.00
CA ASP A 7 24.06 21.22 44.64
C ASP A 7 22.68 20.64 44.26
N LEU A 8 22.51 20.18 43.01
CA LEU A 8 21.30 19.49 42.51
C LEU A 8 21.52 17.97 42.56
N ARG A 9 21.11 17.36 43.66
CA ARG A 9 21.06 15.88 43.80
C ARG A 9 20.02 15.25 42.87
N ARG A 10 20.45 14.29 42.07
CA ARG A 10 19.62 13.44 41.25
C ARG A 10 18.84 12.41 42.09
N PRO A 11 17.54 12.17 41.85
CA PRO A 11 16.85 11.04 42.46
C PRO A 11 17.15 9.73 41.73
N SER A 12 17.48 8.69 42.46
CA SER A 12 17.70 7.32 42.03
C SER A 12 16.36 6.64 41.75
N VAL A 13 16.21 6.08 40.54
CA VAL A 13 15.06 5.25 40.15
C VAL A 13 15.27 3.82 40.67
N ARG A 14 14.44 3.41 41.64
CA ARG A 14 14.37 2.04 42.16
C ARG A 14 13.55 1.19 41.17
N HIS A 15 14.17 0.12 40.67
CA HIS A 15 13.49 -0.92 39.89
C HIS A 15 12.58 -1.74 40.80
N LEU A 16 11.29 -1.79 40.44
CA LEU A 16 10.34 -2.70 41.05
C LEU A 16 10.18 -3.90 40.09
N VAL A 17 10.71 -5.06 40.51
CA VAL A 17 10.48 -6.35 39.85
C VAL A 17 9.23 -6.95 40.46
N ALA A 18 8.18 -7.08 39.69
CA ALA A 18 6.99 -7.85 40.08
C ALA A 18 7.04 -9.21 39.39
N ALA A 19 7.28 -10.27 40.14
CA ALA A 19 7.14 -11.65 39.75
C ALA A 19 5.65 -12.04 39.82
N GLY A 20 5.05 -12.46 38.73
CA GLY A 20 3.70 -13.00 38.66
C GLY A 20 3.74 -14.48 38.27
N LEU A 21 3.22 -15.30 39.19
CA LEU A 21 3.21 -16.76 39.20
C LEU A 21 2.33 -17.39 38.11
N LEU A 22 2.84 -18.52 37.61
CA LEU A 22 2.19 -19.52 36.78
C LEU A 22 0.87 -20.03 37.36
N GLY A 23 -0.15 -20.16 36.52
CA GLY A 23 -1.34 -20.97 36.76
C GLY A 23 -1.53 -21.96 35.62
N PHE A 24 -1.05 -23.19 35.79
CA PHE A 24 -1.33 -24.33 34.93
C PHE A 24 -2.67 -24.96 35.34
N VAL A 25 -3.66 -25.00 34.44
CA VAL A 25 -4.85 -25.81 34.61
C VAL A 25 -4.81 -26.94 33.59
N LEU A 26 -4.52 -28.16 34.09
CA LEU A 26 -4.71 -29.41 33.36
C LEU A 26 -6.19 -29.77 33.40
N GLY A 27 -6.85 -29.74 32.26
CA GLY A 27 -8.16 -30.35 32.07
C GLY A 27 -8.04 -31.72 31.42
N ALA A 28 -8.17 -32.76 32.20
CA ALA A 28 -8.25 -34.14 31.73
C ALA A 28 -9.65 -34.42 31.17
N PHE A 29 -9.73 -34.82 29.89
CA PHE A 29 -10.96 -35.39 29.33
C PHE A 29 -10.83 -36.91 29.29
N THR A 30 -11.69 -37.56 30.08
CA THR A 30 -11.92 -38.99 30.14
C THR A 30 -12.59 -39.48 28.86
N VAL A 31 -12.00 -40.52 28.28
CA VAL A 31 -12.60 -41.32 27.22
C VAL A 31 -13.57 -42.32 27.84
N ALA A 32 -14.81 -42.31 27.41
CA ALA A 32 -15.79 -43.36 27.71
C ALA A 32 -16.08 -44.16 26.44
N SER A 33 -15.96 -45.46 26.59
CA SER A 33 -15.94 -46.51 25.59
C SER A 33 -17.32 -47.14 25.36
N LEU A 34 -17.48 -47.75 24.19
CA LEU A 34 -18.33 -48.86 23.78
C LEU A 34 -19.83 -48.65 23.56
N GLY A 35 -20.21 -48.94 22.34
CA GLY A 35 -21.58 -49.26 21.93
C GLY A 35 -21.61 -49.81 20.51
N THR A 36 -21.37 -51.12 20.35
CA THR A 36 -21.57 -51.84 19.09
C THR A 36 -23.07 -52.03 18.83
N MET A 37 -23.56 -51.50 17.68
CA MET A 37 -24.84 -51.98 17.11
C MET A 37 -24.68 -52.21 15.60
N THR A 38 -24.86 -53.48 15.21
CA THR A 38 -25.03 -53.99 13.87
C THR A 38 -26.36 -53.56 13.27
N GLY A 39 -26.31 -52.78 12.17
CA GLY A 39 -27.50 -52.42 11.39
C GLY A 39 -27.16 -52.37 9.91
N ARG A 40 -27.91 -53.12 9.09
CA ARG A 40 -27.75 -53.27 7.64
C ARG A 40 -27.88 -51.95 6.89
N PRO A 41 -27.19 -51.79 5.72
CA PRO A 41 -27.24 -50.52 4.99
C PRO A 41 -28.55 -50.36 4.23
N ALA A 42 -29.23 -49.26 4.45
CA ALA A 42 -30.30 -48.76 3.58
C ALA A 42 -29.64 -47.82 2.52
N THR A 43 -29.80 -48.22 1.27
CA THR A 43 -29.41 -47.38 0.13
C THR A 43 -30.32 -46.17 0.08
N ILE A 44 -29.79 -44.99 0.42
CA ILE A 44 -30.45 -43.72 0.19
C ILE A 44 -29.79 -43.05 -0.99
N ALA A 45 -30.58 -42.72 -2.00
CA ALA A 45 -30.18 -41.98 -3.19
C ALA A 45 -29.54 -40.66 -2.77
N ILE A 46 -28.34 -40.42 -3.29
CA ILE A 46 -27.58 -39.16 -3.10
C ILE A 46 -28.29 -38.07 -3.88
N GLY A 47 -29.07 -37.26 -3.18
CA GLY A 47 -29.51 -35.96 -3.67
C GLY A 47 -28.30 -35.02 -3.74
N ASP A 48 -28.25 -34.32 -4.84
CA ASP A 48 -27.36 -33.25 -5.24
C ASP A 48 -26.88 -32.36 -4.07
N THR A 49 -25.64 -32.58 -3.62
CA THR A 49 -24.96 -31.65 -2.74
C THR A 49 -24.40 -30.53 -3.61
N ARG A 50 -25.17 -29.43 -3.70
CA ARG A 50 -24.62 -28.17 -4.15
C ARG A 50 -23.44 -27.84 -3.26
N SER A 51 -22.24 -27.97 -3.82
CA SER A 51 -21.02 -27.39 -3.34
C SER A 51 -21.27 -25.89 -3.17
N ILE A 52 -21.21 -25.41 -1.92
CA ILE A 52 -21.09 -23.99 -1.64
C ILE A 52 -19.66 -23.64 -2.07
N ASP A 53 -19.55 -23.08 -3.26
CA ASP A 53 -18.29 -22.53 -3.76
C ASP A 53 -17.83 -21.47 -2.77
N GLU A 54 -16.76 -21.82 -2.05
CA GLU A 54 -15.89 -20.85 -1.40
C GLU A 54 -15.52 -19.78 -2.44
N PRO A 55 -15.65 -18.46 -2.14
CA PRO A 55 -15.30 -17.45 -3.11
C PRO A 55 -13.79 -17.58 -3.41
N THR A 56 -13.49 -18.25 -4.52
CA THR A 56 -12.17 -18.22 -5.11
C THR A 56 -11.81 -16.75 -5.26
N ASN A 57 -10.80 -16.34 -4.52
CA ASN A 57 -10.20 -15.01 -4.61
C ASN A 57 -9.60 -14.90 -6.02
N ALA A 58 -10.47 -14.65 -6.99
CA ALA A 58 -10.07 -14.42 -8.37
C ALA A 58 -9.16 -13.21 -8.33
N VAL A 59 -7.88 -13.45 -8.58
CA VAL A 59 -6.92 -12.39 -8.92
C VAL A 59 -7.48 -11.74 -10.17
N VAL A 60 -8.29 -10.72 -9.99
CA VAL A 60 -8.74 -9.86 -11.07
C VAL A 60 -7.50 -9.09 -11.47
N GLU A 61 -6.84 -9.54 -12.52
CA GLU A 61 -5.79 -8.78 -13.17
C GLU A 61 -6.46 -7.48 -13.64
N ALA A 62 -6.11 -6.36 -12.99
CA ALA A 62 -6.51 -5.06 -13.48
C ALA A 62 -6.02 -5.00 -14.92
N PRO A 63 -6.86 -4.66 -15.91
CA PRO A 63 -6.41 -4.54 -17.28
C PRO A 63 -5.20 -3.60 -17.25
N ALA A 64 -4.05 -4.09 -17.75
CA ALA A 64 -2.89 -3.24 -17.98
C ALA A 64 -3.42 -2.01 -18.70
N ALA A 65 -3.15 -0.82 -18.18
CA ALA A 65 -3.64 0.43 -18.73
C ALA A 65 -3.45 0.37 -20.23
N THR A 66 -4.54 0.18 -20.97
CA THR A 66 -4.49 0.00 -22.41
C THR A 66 -4.17 1.37 -22.98
N SER A 67 -2.88 1.62 -23.22
CA SER A 67 -2.40 2.70 -24.08
C SER A 67 -2.95 2.46 -25.48
N GLY A 68 -4.18 2.85 -25.70
CA GLY A 68 -4.88 2.78 -26.96
C GLY A 68 -5.23 4.18 -27.43
N ARG A 69 -4.26 4.88 -28.01
CA ARG A 69 -4.37 5.65 -29.24
C ARG A 69 -3.21 6.60 -29.42
N THR A 70 -2.48 6.38 -30.51
CA THR A 70 -1.62 7.36 -31.16
C THR A 70 -2.46 8.59 -31.56
N GLY A 71 -2.57 9.54 -30.65
CA GLY A 71 -2.94 10.91 -30.91
C GLY A 71 -1.74 11.73 -30.54
N ILE A 72 -1.19 12.51 -31.47
CA ILE A 72 -0.14 13.49 -31.22
C ILE A 72 -0.71 14.48 -30.21
N ILE A 73 -0.41 14.27 -28.93
CA ILE A 73 -0.74 15.20 -27.86
C ILE A 73 0.32 16.29 -27.89
N PRO A 74 -0.05 17.58 -27.97
CA PRO A 74 0.91 18.68 -27.89
C PRO A 74 1.64 18.60 -26.53
N LYS A 75 2.95 18.60 -26.56
CA LYS A 75 3.88 18.46 -25.42
C LYS A 75 3.86 19.67 -24.45
N THR A 76 2.74 20.28 -24.21
CA THR A 76 2.61 21.31 -23.16
C THR A 76 1.13 21.36 -22.75
N ALA A 77 0.75 20.44 -21.89
CA ALA A 77 -0.59 20.45 -21.36
C ALA A 77 -0.73 21.57 -20.31
N PRO A 78 -1.84 22.31 -20.33
CA PRO A 78 -2.25 23.17 -19.21
C PRO A 78 -2.42 22.39 -17.90
N GLU A 79 -2.29 21.09 -17.98
CA GLU A 79 -2.68 20.05 -17.05
C GLU A 79 -1.73 19.86 -15.87
N ALA A 80 -0.45 20.22 -16.01
CA ALA A 80 0.51 20.12 -14.89
C ALA A 80 0.50 21.35 -13.97
N LYS A 81 0.08 22.49 -14.46
CA LYS A 81 0.15 23.76 -13.71
C LYS A 81 -0.71 23.78 -12.45
N ASP A 82 -1.87 23.13 -12.46
CA ASP A 82 -2.71 23.05 -11.27
C ASP A 82 -2.13 22.10 -10.23
N LEU A 83 -1.46 21.01 -10.64
CA LEU A 83 -0.72 20.11 -9.73
C LEU A 83 0.55 20.75 -9.17
N GLU A 84 1.30 21.50 -9.97
CA GLU A 84 2.46 22.28 -9.49
C GLU A 84 2.08 23.24 -8.37
N ALA A 85 0.90 23.88 -8.50
CA ALA A 85 0.38 24.80 -7.48
C ALA A 85 -0.05 24.12 -6.18
N ARG A 86 -0.30 22.80 -6.19
CA ARG A 86 -0.71 22.03 -5.00
C ARG A 86 0.45 21.71 -4.07
N ASN A 87 1.72 21.87 -4.52
CA ASN A 87 2.91 21.62 -3.74
C ASN A 87 2.90 20.21 -3.10
N LEU A 88 2.75 19.17 -3.95
CA LEU A 88 2.70 17.78 -3.52
C LEU A 88 3.97 17.38 -2.77
N LEU A 89 3.84 16.54 -1.74
CA LEU A 89 4.99 15.98 -1.03
C LEU A 89 5.68 14.90 -1.87
N VAL A 90 7.00 14.79 -1.72
CA VAL A 90 7.71 13.57 -2.13
C VAL A 90 7.16 12.41 -1.29
N PRO A 91 6.63 11.33 -1.92
CA PRO A 91 5.87 10.29 -1.22
C PRO A 91 6.72 9.32 -0.39
N VAL A 92 8.04 9.50 -0.31
CA VAL A 92 8.94 8.66 0.50
C VAL A 92 9.58 9.52 1.56
N GLN A 93 9.37 9.18 2.82
CA GLN A 93 9.87 9.95 3.96
C GLN A 93 11.40 10.02 3.95
N GLY A 94 11.93 11.23 4.14
CA GLY A 94 13.37 11.48 4.17
C GLY A 94 14.05 11.58 2.81
N ILE A 95 13.28 11.51 1.71
CA ILE A 95 13.80 11.77 0.36
C ILE A 95 13.40 13.19 -0.05
N GLU A 96 14.40 14.01 -0.35
CA GLU A 96 14.21 15.38 -0.84
C GLU A 96 13.99 15.39 -2.37
N SER A 97 13.34 16.44 -2.87
CA SER A 97 13.00 16.54 -4.30
C SER A 97 14.21 16.56 -5.21
N ASP A 98 15.38 17.05 -4.75
CA ASP A 98 16.64 17.06 -5.51
C ASP A 98 17.25 15.66 -5.71
N LYS A 99 16.77 14.66 -4.98
CA LYS A 99 17.17 13.25 -5.13
C LYS A 99 16.31 12.46 -6.12
N LEU A 100 15.24 13.08 -6.62
CA LEU A 100 14.37 12.42 -7.60
C LEU A 100 15.11 12.28 -8.93
N VAL A 101 14.92 11.16 -9.61
CA VAL A 101 15.47 10.87 -10.92
C VAL A 101 14.34 10.81 -11.93
N ARG A 102 14.46 11.56 -13.02
CA ARG A 102 13.47 11.53 -14.10
C ARG A 102 13.53 10.19 -14.82
N SER A 103 12.44 9.44 -14.78
CA SER A 103 12.32 8.13 -15.42
C SER A 103 10.98 7.92 -16.14
N PHE A 104 10.16 8.95 -16.23
CA PHE A 104 8.82 8.88 -16.79
C PHE A 104 8.78 8.33 -18.21
N HIS A 105 9.71 8.74 -19.06
CA HIS A 105 9.82 8.31 -20.46
C HIS A 105 10.75 7.11 -20.68
N ASP A 106 11.25 6.49 -19.61
CA ASP A 106 12.09 5.30 -19.71
C ASP A 106 11.32 4.17 -20.40
N ILE A 107 11.95 3.52 -21.38
CA ILE A 107 11.35 2.40 -22.06
C ILE A 107 11.53 1.13 -21.23
N ARG A 108 10.44 0.51 -20.87
CA ARG A 108 10.37 -0.77 -20.17
C ARG A 108 10.16 -1.94 -21.15
N SER A 109 10.07 -3.15 -20.66
CA SER A 109 9.88 -4.35 -21.49
C SER A 109 8.73 -4.19 -22.49
N GLY A 110 8.97 -4.52 -23.75
CA GLY A 110 7.96 -4.50 -24.81
C GLY A 110 7.63 -3.10 -25.36
N SER A 111 8.53 -2.13 -25.27
CA SER A 111 8.37 -0.75 -25.78
C SER A 111 7.33 0.10 -25.02
N ARG A 112 6.93 -0.30 -23.82
CA ARG A 112 6.03 0.49 -22.97
C ARG A 112 6.80 1.58 -22.23
N GLU A 113 6.34 2.82 -22.26
CA GLU A 113 6.86 3.87 -21.40
C GLU A 113 6.60 3.57 -19.92
N HIS A 114 7.46 4.07 -19.05
CA HIS A 114 7.36 3.88 -17.60
C HIS A 114 6.13 4.58 -17.01
N GLU A 115 5.85 5.81 -17.47
CA GLU A 115 4.72 6.65 -17.03
C GLU A 115 4.64 6.87 -15.51
N ALA A 116 5.80 6.83 -14.85
CA ALA A 116 5.96 6.93 -13.41
C ALA A 116 7.38 7.42 -13.06
N ILE A 117 7.66 7.58 -11.76
CA ILE A 117 9.03 7.66 -11.25
C ILE A 117 9.29 6.55 -10.24
N ASP A 118 10.53 6.06 -10.21
CA ASP A 118 11.01 5.11 -9.22
C ASP A 118 11.84 5.86 -8.17
N ILE A 119 11.38 5.87 -6.92
CA ILE A 119 12.03 6.55 -5.80
C ILE A 119 12.74 5.49 -4.96
N LEU A 120 14.06 5.44 -5.07
CA LEU A 120 14.89 4.46 -4.35
C LEU A 120 14.91 4.78 -2.84
N ALA A 121 14.61 3.79 -2.03
CA ALA A 121 14.74 3.87 -0.58
C ALA A 121 14.80 2.46 0.02
N PRO A 122 15.39 2.27 1.20
CA PRO A 122 15.42 0.97 1.88
C PRO A 122 14.02 0.39 2.11
N THR A 123 13.89 -0.94 2.05
CA THR A 123 12.64 -1.63 2.44
C THR A 123 12.22 -1.20 3.85
N GLY A 124 10.93 -0.92 4.02
CA GLY A 124 10.36 -0.46 5.29
C GLY A 124 10.41 1.06 5.49
N THR A 125 11.01 1.84 4.56
CA THR A 125 10.91 3.31 4.60
C THR A 125 9.45 3.73 4.46
N PRO A 126 8.93 4.64 5.34
CA PRO A 126 7.55 5.06 5.25
C PRO A 126 7.20 5.74 3.92
N VAL A 127 6.05 5.33 3.37
CA VAL A 127 5.41 5.97 2.22
C VAL A 127 4.25 6.81 2.73
N VAL A 128 4.19 8.07 2.28
CA VAL A 128 3.21 9.05 2.75
C VAL A 128 2.27 9.50 1.64
N ALA A 129 1.05 9.88 2.00
CA ALA A 129 0.12 10.52 1.08
C ALA A 129 0.66 11.87 0.61
N VAL A 130 0.72 12.09 -0.70
CA VAL A 130 1.28 13.30 -1.32
C VAL A 130 0.49 14.57 -1.01
N GLU A 131 -0.81 14.43 -0.81
CA GLU A 131 -1.74 15.47 -0.36
C GLU A 131 -2.93 14.84 0.41
N ASP A 132 -3.87 15.65 0.87
CA ASP A 132 -5.14 15.17 1.40
C ASP A 132 -5.92 14.40 0.33
N GLY A 133 -6.80 13.48 0.75
CA GLY A 133 -7.60 12.72 -0.18
C GLY A 133 -8.27 11.50 0.44
N SER A 134 -8.49 10.49 -0.36
CA SER A 134 -9.08 9.22 0.11
C SER A 134 -8.45 8.01 -0.56
N VAL A 135 -8.36 6.89 0.16
CA VAL A 135 -7.92 5.61 -0.40
C VAL A 135 -8.99 5.12 -1.39
N ALA A 136 -8.68 5.17 -2.67
CA ALA A 136 -9.59 4.70 -3.72
C ALA A 136 -9.62 3.19 -3.79
N LYS A 137 -8.43 2.54 -3.68
CA LYS A 137 -8.29 1.08 -3.76
C LYS A 137 -7.01 0.62 -3.07
N LEU A 138 -7.10 -0.50 -2.36
CA LEU A 138 -5.97 -1.34 -1.96
C LEU A 138 -5.97 -2.56 -2.90
N PHE A 139 -4.90 -2.73 -3.67
CA PHE A 139 -4.89 -3.72 -4.73
C PHE A 139 -3.58 -4.52 -4.73
N VAL A 140 -3.67 -5.80 -5.01
CA VAL A 140 -2.50 -6.66 -5.17
C VAL A 140 -2.47 -7.19 -6.59
N SER A 141 -1.38 -6.93 -7.30
CA SER A 141 -1.20 -7.40 -8.67
C SER A 141 0.14 -8.09 -8.87
N LYS A 142 0.23 -8.88 -9.93
CA LYS A 142 1.46 -9.56 -10.33
C LYS A 142 2.58 -8.56 -10.68
N ALA A 143 2.22 -7.45 -11.29
CA ALA A 143 3.17 -6.39 -11.67
C ALA A 143 3.47 -5.45 -10.49
N GLY A 144 2.48 -4.75 -9.97
CA GLY A 144 2.69 -3.72 -8.94
C GLY A 144 2.92 -4.26 -7.53
N GLY A 145 2.62 -5.54 -7.27
CA GLY A 145 2.63 -6.09 -5.92
C GLY A 145 1.54 -5.45 -5.05
N ASN A 146 1.86 -5.16 -3.79
CA ASN A 146 0.97 -4.40 -2.91
C ASN A 146 0.92 -2.95 -3.39
N THR A 147 -0.28 -2.45 -3.70
CA THR A 147 -0.47 -1.11 -4.28
C THR A 147 -1.57 -0.34 -3.58
N ILE A 148 -1.43 0.99 -3.57
CA ILE A 148 -2.46 1.92 -3.10
C ILE A 148 -2.80 2.84 -4.26
N TYR A 149 -4.10 3.06 -4.49
CA TYR A 149 -4.61 4.17 -5.27
C TYR A 149 -5.26 5.16 -4.32
N GLN A 150 -4.86 6.42 -4.42
CA GLN A 150 -5.43 7.53 -3.66
C GLN A 150 -6.08 8.49 -4.63
N PHE A 151 -7.32 8.92 -4.35
CA PHE A 151 -7.91 10.08 -5.01
C PHE A 151 -7.50 11.37 -4.32
N ASP A 152 -7.29 12.42 -5.10
CA ASP A 152 -7.24 13.78 -4.59
C ASP A 152 -8.62 14.22 -4.05
N PRO A 153 -8.71 15.36 -3.32
CA PRO A 153 -10.00 15.84 -2.77
C PRO A 153 -11.08 16.08 -3.82
N GLY A 154 -10.70 16.53 -5.00
CA GLY A 154 -11.60 16.80 -6.14
C GLY A 154 -11.95 15.58 -6.96
N ARG A 155 -11.27 14.46 -6.75
CA ARG A 155 -11.32 13.26 -7.60
C ARG A 155 -11.03 13.58 -9.06
N GLU A 156 -10.08 14.47 -9.28
CA GLU A 156 -9.58 14.81 -10.62
C GLU A 156 -8.32 14.00 -10.96
N TYR A 157 -7.60 13.57 -9.92
CA TYR A 157 -6.37 12.80 -10.02
C TYR A 157 -6.43 11.53 -9.19
N SER A 158 -5.66 10.53 -9.65
CA SER A 158 -5.35 9.31 -8.91
C SER A 158 -3.84 9.21 -8.74
N TYR A 159 -3.40 9.03 -7.49
CA TYR A 159 -2.01 8.77 -7.11
C TYR A 159 -1.83 7.28 -6.89
N TYR A 160 -0.86 6.70 -7.57
CA TYR A 160 -0.57 5.28 -7.53
C TYR A 160 0.77 5.02 -6.84
N TYR A 161 0.74 4.19 -5.82
CA TYR A 161 1.89 3.78 -5.03
C TYR A 161 2.04 2.27 -5.15
N ALA A 162 3.18 1.77 -5.67
CA ALA A 162 3.39 0.36 -5.91
C ALA A 162 4.68 -0.19 -5.33
N HIS A 163 4.84 -1.52 -5.42
CA HIS A 163 5.93 -2.31 -4.88
C HIS A 163 6.06 -2.25 -3.35
N LEU A 164 4.96 -1.91 -2.66
CA LEU A 164 4.95 -1.76 -1.22
C LEU A 164 5.27 -3.08 -0.52
N ASP A 165 6.01 -3.01 0.59
CA ASP A 165 6.21 -4.12 1.51
C ASP A 165 4.88 -4.48 2.20
N ARG A 166 4.22 -3.46 2.75
CA ARG A 166 2.91 -3.56 3.40
C ARG A 166 2.18 -2.23 3.41
N TYR A 167 0.90 -2.28 3.67
CA TYR A 167 0.08 -1.08 3.98
C TYR A 167 0.32 -0.60 5.42
N ALA A 168 0.01 0.66 5.71
CA ALA A 168 -0.06 1.16 7.08
C ALA A 168 -1.19 0.44 7.85
N GLU A 169 -0.97 0.24 9.14
CA GLU A 169 -1.95 -0.43 9.99
C GLU A 169 -3.29 0.34 9.99
N GLY A 170 -4.38 -0.40 9.84
CA GLY A 170 -5.74 0.15 9.83
C GLY A 170 -6.12 0.91 8.56
N LEU A 171 -5.24 1.01 7.54
CA LEU A 171 -5.60 1.63 6.26
C LEU A 171 -6.71 0.81 5.58
N LYS A 172 -7.75 1.51 5.09
CA LYS A 172 -8.92 0.87 4.45
C LYS A 172 -9.33 1.64 3.20
N GLU A 173 -9.90 0.93 2.25
CA GLU A 173 -10.57 1.56 1.10
C GLU A 173 -11.68 2.51 1.57
N GLY A 174 -11.78 3.67 0.92
CA GLY A 174 -12.68 4.74 1.28
C GLY A 174 -12.24 5.62 2.45
N ALA A 175 -11.17 5.24 3.18
CA ALA A 175 -10.67 6.06 4.29
C ALA A 175 -10.10 7.38 3.79
N ALA A 176 -10.41 8.48 4.49
CA ALA A 176 -9.72 9.74 4.28
C ALA A 176 -8.27 9.65 4.74
N VAL A 177 -7.36 10.23 3.99
CA VAL A 177 -5.94 10.37 4.32
C VAL A 177 -5.54 11.83 4.27
N ARG A 178 -4.60 12.21 5.12
CA ARG A 178 -4.04 13.57 5.17
C ARG A 178 -2.68 13.61 4.49
N ARG A 179 -2.36 14.73 3.89
CA ARG A 179 -1.02 15.03 3.38
C ARG A 179 0.04 14.68 4.43
N GLY A 180 1.04 13.87 4.04
CA GLY A 180 2.10 13.40 4.95
C GLY A 180 1.72 12.24 5.88
N GLN A 181 0.48 11.78 5.87
CA GLN A 181 0.08 10.58 6.60
C GLN A 181 0.77 9.35 6.02
N VAL A 182 1.37 8.51 6.88
CA VAL A 182 1.93 7.22 6.45
C VAL A 182 0.80 6.31 5.99
N ILE A 183 0.89 5.83 4.76
CA ILE A 183 -0.10 4.94 4.11
C ILE A 183 0.47 3.56 3.78
N GLY A 184 1.80 3.41 3.74
CA GLY A 184 2.47 2.15 3.46
C GLY A 184 3.98 2.24 3.68
N TYR A 185 4.69 1.26 3.19
CA TYR A 185 6.14 1.16 3.36
C TYR A 185 6.78 0.66 2.07
N VAL A 186 7.92 1.23 1.70
CA VAL A 186 8.72 0.82 0.54
C VAL A 186 9.06 -0.66 0.61
N GLY A 187 8.97 -1.34 -0.51
CA GLY A 187 9.29 -2.77 -0.60
C GLY A 187 9.84 -3.20 -1.95
N VAL A 188 9.66 -4.48 -2.23
CA VAL A 188 10.06 -5.16 -3.48
C VAL A 188 8.97 -6.14 -3.93
N SER A 189 7.69 -5.84 -3.63
CA SER A 189 6.58 -6.71 -4.03
C SER A 189 6.29 -6.60 -5.53
N GLY A 190 5.54 -7.55 -6.06
CA GLY A 190 5.27 -7.63 -7.50
C GLY A 190 6.49 -8.01 -8.32
N ASN A 191 6.70 -7.30 -9.43
CA ASN A 191 7.82 -7.53 -10.35
C ASN A 191 9.06 -6.66 -10.06
N ALA A 192 9.10 -5.93 -8.93
CA ALA A 192 10.27 -5.14 -8.55
C ALA A 192 11.50 -6.03 -8.36
N PRO A 193 12.71 -5.61 -8.80
CA PRO A 193 13.94 -6.33 -8.55
C PRO A 193 14.20 -6.45 -7.04
N LYS A 194 14.48 -7.67 -6.56
CA LYS A 194 14.63 -7.97 -5.13
C LYS A 194 15.77 -7.24 -4.43
N ASN A 195 16.77 -6.81 -5.17
CA ASN A 195 17.94 -6.08 -4.68
C ASN A 195 17.85 -4.56 -4.86
N THR A 196 16.73 -4.03 -5.34
CA THR A 196 16.54 -2.61 -5.62
C THR A 196 15.19 -2.16 -5.07
N PRO A 197 15.05 -2.05 -3.74
CA PRO A 197 13.81 -1.56 -3.14
C PRO A 197 13.54 -0.12 -3.56
N HIS A 198 12.31 0.16 -3.94
CA HIS A 198 11.87 1.48 -4.38
C HIS A 198 10.36 1.62 -4.28
N LEU A 199 9.90 2.85 -4.23
CA LEU A 199 8.51 3.18 -4.51
C LEU A 199 8.37 3.49 -6.01
N HIS A 200 7.54 2.75 -6.72
CA HIS A 200 7.05 3.14 -8.03
C HIS A 200 5.83 4.04 -7.83
N PHE A 201 5.96 5.31 -8.25
CA PHE A 201 4.94 6.34 -8.05
C PHE A 201 4.47 6.92 -9.38
N ALA A 202 3.15 6.87 -9.62
CA ALA A 202 2.54 7.44 -10.81
C ALA A 202 1.36 8.36 -10.45
N VAL A 203 1.08 9.30 -11.35
CA VAL A 203 -0.05 10.22 -11.25
C VAL A 203 -0.87 10.14 -12.52
N PHE A 204 -2.17 9.99 -12.38
CA PHE A 204 -3.10 9.94 -13.49
C PHE A 204 -4.16 11.02 -13.35
N ARG A 205 -4.36 11.82 -14.41
CA ARG A 205 -5.57 12.63 -14.53
C ARG A 205 -6.72 11.74 -14.90
N LEU A 206 -7.76 11.72 -14.06
CA LEU A 206 -8.90 10.82 -14.23
C LEU A 206 -9.78 11.23 -15.41
N THR A 207 -10.36 10.23 -16.05
CA THR A 207 -11.44 10.44 -17.02
C THR A 207 -12.73 10.89 -16.31
N PRO A 208 -13.77 11.38 -17.05
CA PRO A 208 -15.04 11.76 -16.44
C PRO A 208 -15.70 10.67 -15.60
N GLU A 209 -15.43 9.39 -15.92
CA GLU A 209 -15.95 8.22 -15.21
C GLU A 209 -15.31 8.02 -13.83
N LYS A 210 -14.20 8.73 -13.55
CA LYS A 210 -13.50 8.74 -12.24
C LYS A 210 -13.11 7.35 -11.74
N GLN A 211 -12.73 6.45 -12.67
CA GLN A 211 -12.24 5.12 -12.31
C GLN A 211 -10.79 5.21 -11.85
N TRP A 212 -10.47 4.57 -10.72
CA TRP A 212 -9.14 4.67 -10.07
C TRP A 212 -7.99 4.08 -10.91
N TRP A 213 -8.29 3.22 -11.89
CA TRP A 213 -7.30 2.49 -12.72
C TRP A 213 -7.14 3.03 -14.12
N THR A 214 -7.81 4.12 -14.50
CA THR A 214 -7.73 4.69 -15.84
C THR A 214 -7.63 6.21 -15.80
N GLY A 215 -6.78 6.74 -16.65
CA GLY A 215 -6.53 8.16 -16.75
C GLY A 215 -5.39 8.46 -17.71
N THR A 216 -5.10 9.74 -17.88
CA THR A 216 -3.92 10.21 -18.62
C THR A 216 -2.75 10.36 -17.66
N PRO A 217 -1.61 9.70 -17.90
CA PRO A 217 -0.44 9.81 -17.03
C PRO A 217 0.13 11.23 -17.06
N VAL A 218 0.60 11.69 -15.89
CA VAL A 218 1.26 12.99 -15.68
C VAL A 218 2.63 12.73 -15.12
N ASP A 219 3.68 13.39 -15.65
CA ASP A 219 5.05 13.22 -15.15
C ASP A 219 5.18 13.67 -13.69
N PRO A 220 5.41 12.76 -12.73
CA PRO A 220 5.48 13.13 -11.33
C PRO A 220 6.71 13.97 -10.99
N TYR A 221 7.77 13.88 -11.78
CA TYR A 221 9.01 14.58 -11.53
C TYR A 221 8.83 16.10 -11.49
N ASP A 222 8.01 16.65 -12.39
CA ASP A 222 7.82 18.09 -12.51
C ASP A 222 6.92 18.66 -11.41
N ILE A 223 6.04 17.84 -10.84
CA ILE A 223 5.08 18.25 -9.82
C ILE A 223 5.53 18.02 -8.38
N LEU A 224 6.56 17.19 -8.17
CA LEU A 224 7.18 16.93 -6.86
C LEU A 224 8.45 17.77 -6.59
N ARG A 225 8.75 18.73 -7.44
CA ARG A 225 9.97 19.59 -7.41
C ARG A 225 9.61 21.02 -7.09
#